data_b91cef2e73b358cc5e2d62eaafac117a
#
_entry.id   b91cef2e73b358cc5e2d62eaafac117a
#
_cell.length_a   1.000
_cell.length_b   1.000
_cell.length_c   1.000
_cell.angle_alpha   90.00
_cell.angle_beta   90.00
_cell.angle_gamma   90.00
#
_symmetry.space_group_name_H-M   'P 1'
#
loop_
_entity.id
_entity.type
_entity.pdbx_description
1 polymer ?
#
loop_
_entity_poly.entity_id
_entity_poly.type
_entity_poly.pdbx_seq_one_letter_code
_entity_poly.pdbx_strand_id
1 'polypeptide(L)'
;MSTPAEAERPEKPLSLPSYRPWFYDLVRGTSALFLHTIFRLRVDGLDNIPLHGGVVLAPMHRSYLDTLAVGVSLNKRRFRAMAKYELFFVPLIGRAIAMGGGFPVRRGVQDMEAYDTAMLLLHEGAMLLVFPEGTRNRHGKARPQLGAARLALDAGAALVPVAIAGTDRIRLLPPRFPKVTVIFGEPIAVDDLPADDLRRASHTLTKRWTAAVEAGVANLVR
;
A
#
# COMPACT_ATOMS: atom_id res chain seq x y z
N MET A 1 -21.48 6.09 -36.94
CA MET A 1 -20.33 5.50 -36.23
C MET A 1 -20.02 6.43 -35.06
N SER A 2 -20.57 6.11 -33.90
CA SER A 2 -20.49 6.96 -32.69
C SER A 2 -19.17 6.65 -31.98
N THR A 3 -18.39 7.69 -31.73
CA THR A 3 -17.13 7.68 -30.99
C THR A 3 -17.36 7.16 -29.56
N PRO A 4 -16.47 6.34 -28.99
CA PRO A 4 -16.61 5.91 -27.60
C PRO A 4 -16.56 7.12 -26.67
N ALA A 5 -17.48 7.15 -25.72
CA ALA A 5 -17.65 8.22 -24.75
C ALA A 5 -16.32 8.61 -24.09
N GLU A 6 -15.88 9.83 -24.28
CA GLU A 6 -14.96 10.52 -23.40
C GLU A 6 -15.56 10.51 -22.00
N ALA A 7 -14.96 9.71 -21.12
CA ALA A 7 -15.31 9.77 -19.71
C ALA A 7 -15.01 11.20 -19.22
N GLU A 8 -16.07 11.96 -18.96
CA GLU A 8 -16.00 13.31 -18.41
C GLU A 8 -15.03 13.34 -17.23
N ARG A 9 -13.93 14.05 -17.39
CA ARG A 9 -13.02 14.36 -16.28
C ARG A 9 -13.79 15.29 -15.34
N PRO A 10 -13.90 15.00 -14.05
CA PRO A 10 -14.46 15.96 -13.13
C PRO A 10 -13.61 17.23 -13.14
N GLU A 11 -14.21 18.37 -13.41
CA GLU A 11 -13.58 19.69 -13.56
C GLU A 11 -12.89 20.23 -12.28
N LYS A 12 -12.93 19.51 -11.18
CA LYS A 12 -12.35 19.95 -9.92
C LYS A 12 -11.17 19.07 -9.55
N PRO A 13 -9.94 19.62 -9.45
CA PRO A 13 -8.83 18.86 -8.94
C PRO A 13 -9.22 18.34 -7.55
N LEU A 14 -9.07 17.03 -7.35
CA LEU A 14 -9.29 16.41 -6.04
C LEU A 14 -8.30 17.05 -5.06
N SER A 15 -8.76 18.09 -4.34
CA SER A 15 -7.96 18.65 -3.24
C SER A 15 -7.55 17.49 -2.35
N LEU A 16 -6.23 17.40 -2.03
CA LEU A 16 -5.72 16.39 -1.10
C LEU A 16 -6.63 16.37 0.12
N PRO A 17 -7.26 15.23 0.43
CA PRO A 17 -8.19 15.15 1.54
C PRO A 17 -7.50 15.60 2.82
N SER A 18 -8.20 16.28 3.71
CA SER A 18 -7.64 16.89 4.91
C SER A 18 -7.06 15.83 5.84
N TYR A 19 -5.78 15.48 5.64
CA TYR A 19 -5.02 14.61 6.51
C TYR A 19 -4.92 15.20 7.92
N ARG A 20 -5.21 14.39 8.92
CA ARG A 20 -5.17 14.77 10.35
C ARG A 20 -4.25 13.81 11.10
N PRO A 21 -3.02 14.22 11.43
CA PRO A 21 -2.06 13.35 12.13
C PRO A 21 -2.59 12.77 13.43
N TRP A 22 -3.32 13.56 14.22
CA TRP A 22 -3.92 13.09 15.48
C TRP A 22 -4.94 11.95 15.25
N PHE A 23 -5.73 12.04 14.16
CA PHE A 23 -6.72 11.01 13.82
C PHE A 23 -6.02 9.72 13.38
N TYR A 24 -4.96 9.84 12.56
CA TYR A 24 -4.12 8.71 12.19
C TYR A 24 -3.58 8.01 13.44
N ASP A 25 -3.02 8.75 14.41
CA ASP A 25 -2.44 8.18 15.62
C ASP A 25 -3.50 7.56 16.53
N LEU A 26 -4.70 8.14 16.61
CA LEU A 26 -5.83 7.57 17.34
C LEU A 26 -6.24 6.21 16.72
N VAL A 27 -6.45 6.18 15.40
CA VAL A 27 -6.80 4.93 14.68
C VAL A 27 -5.68 3.89 14.83
N ARG A 28 -4.42 4.31 14.71
CA ARG A 28 -3.27 3.43 14.91
C ARG A 28 -3.25 2.86 16.34
N GLY A 29 -3.42 3.70 17.36
CA GLY A 29 -3.36 3.29 18.76
C GLY A 29 -4.49 2.32 19.15
N THR A 30 -5.73 2.63 18.76
CA THR A 30 -6.88 1.74 19.00
C THR A 30 -6.77 0.42 18.25
N SER A 31 -6.33 0.47 16.97
CA SER A 31 -6.09 -0.72 16.18
C SER A 31 -4.90 -1.54 16.71
N ALA A 32 -3.87 -0.89 17.27
CA ALA A 32 -2.73 -1.57 17.88
C ALA A 32 -3.17 -2.44 19.07
N LEU A 33 -3.94 -1.86 19.98
CA LEU A 33 -4.49 -2.62 21.12
C LEU A 33 -5.24 -3.86 20.61
N PHE A 34 -6.12 -3.69 19.63
CA PHE A 34 -6.90 -4.79 19.05
C PHE A 34 -6.03 -5.86 18.37
N LEU A 35 -5.09 -5.44 17.51
CA LEU A 35 -4.26 -6.38 16.76
C LEU A 35 -3.24 -7.10 17.65
N HIS A 36 -2.68 -6.46 18.65
CA HIS A 36 -1.76 -7.10 19.58
C HIS A 36 -2.46 -8.07 20.53
N THR A 37 -3.65 -7.72 21.05
CA THR A 37 -4.37 -8.58 22.00
C THR A 37 -5.04 -9.77 21.32
N ILE A 38 -5.80 -9.54 20.25
CA ILE A 38 -6.62 -10.58 19.61
C ILE A 38 -5.82 -11.38 18.59
N PHE A 39 -5.02 -10.70 17.76
CA PHE A 39 -4.29 -11.34 16.67
C PHE A 39 -2.81 -11.58 16.97
N ARG A 40 -2.36 -11.21 18.17
CA ARG A 40 -0.95 -11.41 18.59
C ARG A 40 0.03 -10.94 17.52
N LEU A 41 -0.21 -9.71 17.03
CA LEU A 41 0.58 -9.10 15.94
C LEU A 41 2.07 -9.20 16.23
N ARG A 42 2.82 -9.75 15.28
CA ARG A 42 4.28 -9.73 15.23
C ARG A 42 4.76 -8.87 14.08
N VAL A 43 5.86 -8.18 14.30
CA VAL A 43 6.44 -7.25 13.31
C VAL A 43 7.94 -7.50 13.28
N ASP A 44 8.47 -7.71 12.08
CA ASP A 44 9.89 -7.91 11.83
C ASP A 44 10.38 -6.96 10.72
N GLY A 45 11.65 -6.60 10.73
CA GLY A 45 12.32 -5.83 9.67
C GLY A 45 11.99 -4.33 9.66
N LEU A 46 11.51 -3.73 10.75
CA LEU A 46 11.23 -2.30 10.82
C LEU A 46 12.44 -1.40 10.50
N ASP A 47 13.64 -1.90 10.78
CA ASP A 47 14.88 -1.16 10.52
C ASP A 47 15.26 -1.13 9.03
N ASN A 48 14.62 -1.95 8.20
CA ASN A 48 14.74 -1.91 6.75
C ASN A 48 13.99 -0.71 6.12
N ILE A 49 13.17 -0.01 6.89
CA ILE A 49 12.40 1.14 6.37
C ILE A 49 13.26 2.39 6.44
N PRO A 50 13.56 3.05 5.30
CA PRO A 50 14.31 4.30 5.30
C PRO A 50 13.62 5.36 6.18
N LEU A 51 14.38 6.03 7.03
CA LEU A 51 13.85 7.08 7.92
C LEU A 51 13.52 8.38 7.18
N HIS A 52 14.17 8.63 6.05
CA HIS A 52 14.06 9.84 5.24
C HIS A 52 13.81 9.50 3.77
N GLY A 53 13.37 10.48 3.01
CA GLY A 53 13.07 10.36 1.58
C GLY A 53 11.76 9.64 1.29
N GLY A 54 11.40 9.59 0.00
CA GLY A 54 10.21 8.90 -0.48
C GLY A 54 10.34 7.39 -0.33
N VAL A 55 9.27 6.73 0.13
CA VAL A 55 9.23 5.28 0.29
C VAL A 55 7.92 4.74 -0.25
N VAL A 56 7.97 3.73 -1.10
CA VAL A 56 6.82 2.94 -1.52
C VAL A 56 6.81 1.65 -0.70
N LEU A 57 5.89 1.56 0.26
CA LEU A 57 5.59 0.30 0.95
C LEU A 57 4.68 -0.53 0.06
N ALA A 58 5.15 -1.69 -0.35
CA ALA A 58 4.48 -2.57 -1.29
C ALA A 58 4.05 -3.89 -0.64
N PRO A 59 2.94 -3.94 0.10
CA PRO A 59 2.45 -5.18 0.71
C PRO A 59 1.68 -6.05 -0.27
N MET A 60 1.62 -7.35 0.01
CA MET A 60 0.61 -8.25 -0.54
C MET A 60 -0.77 -7.83 -0.03
N HIS A 61 -1.82 -8.02 -0.86
CA HIS A 61 -3.18 -7.63 -0.47
C HIS A 61 -4.13 -8.83 -0.43
N ARG A 62 -4.40 -9.37 0.75
CA ARG A 62 -5.31 -10.51 0.94
C ARG A 62 -6.55 -10.16 1.76
N SER A 63 -6.46 -9.16 2.62
CA SER A 63 -7.51 -8.78 3.57
C SER A 63 -7.65 -7.26 3.69
N TYR A 64 -8.79 -6.77 4.12
CA TYR A 64 -8.96 -5.37 4.53
C TYR A 64 -8.10 -5.00 5.74
N LEU A 65 -7.75 -5.98 6.56
CA LEU A 65 -6.90 -5.76 7.73
C LEU A 65 -5.42 -5.53 7.39
N ASP A 66 -4.99 -5.80 6.15
CA ASP A 66 -3.59 -5.61 5.75
C ASP A 66 -3.14 -4.17 5.95
N THR A 67 -3.97 -3.20 5.53
CA THR A 67 -3.67 -1.77 5.70
C THR A 67 -3.51 -1.39 7.17
N LEU A 68 -4.40 -1.90 8.04
CA LEU A 68 -4.33 -1.64 9.48
C LEU A 68 -3.12 -2.34 10.11
N ALA A 69 -2.84 -3.59 9.72
CA ALA A 69 -1.70 -4.34 10.22
C ALA A 69 -0.38 -3.63 9.90
N VAL A 70 -0.21 -3.16 8.64
CA VAL A 70 0.96 -2.35 8.27
C VAL A 70 1.00 -1.05 9.05
N GLY A 71 -0.12 -0.33 9.13
CA GLY A 71 -0.19 0.96 9.83
C GLY A 71 0.14 0.89 11.32
N VAL A 72 -0.35 -0.14 11.99
CA VAL A 72 -0.06 -0.40 13.41
C VAL A 72 1.42 -0.75 13.62
N SER A 73 2.02 -1.47 12.68
CA SER A 73 3.42 -1.88 12.74
C SER A 73 4.39 -0.70 12.68
N LEU A 74 3.99 0.41 12.05
CA LEU A 74 4.87 1.57 11.86
C LEU A 74 4.89 2.47 13.10
N ASN A 75 6.07 2.72 13.65
CA ASN A 75 6.25 3.53 14.84
C ASN A 75 7.03 4.84 14.61
N LYS A 76 7.89 4.89 13.58
CA LYS A 76 8.78 6.03 13.31
C LYS A 76 8.24 6.99 12.23
N ARG A 77 7.41 6.50 11.32
CA ARG A 77 6.86 7.26 10.19
C ARG A 77 5.39 6.93 9.96
N ARG A 78 4.62 7.91 9.49
CA ARG A 78 3.23 7.70 9.04
C ARG A 78 3.22 7.50 7.53
N PHE A 79 2.29 6.70 7.02
CA PHE A 79 2.13 6.51 5.58
C PHE A 79 0.88 7.24 5.06
N ARG A 80 0.87 7.47 3.75
CA ARG A 80 -0.29 7.85 2.96
C ARG A 80 -0.71 6.63 2.13
N ALA A 81 -2.01 6.44 1.88
CA ALA A 81 -2.49 5.26 1.17
C ALA A 81 -3.37 5.61 -0.03
N MET A 82 -3.18 4.90 -1.13
CA MET A 82 -4.13 4.92 -2.23
C MET A 82 -5.37 4.11 -1.85
N ALA A 83 -6.52 4.75 -1.84
CA ALA A 83 -7.79 4.10 -1.54
C ALA A 83 -8.75 4.19 -2.73
N LYS A 84 -9.61 3.18 -2.88
CA LYS A 84 -10.58 3.12 -3.98
C LYS A 84 -11.45 4.38 -4.00
N TYR A 85 -11.56 5.04 -5.17
CA TYR A 85 -12.27 6.31 -5.37
C TYR A 85 -13.68 6.30 -4.78
N GLU A 86 -14.44 5.23 -5.02
CA GLU A 86 -15.83 5.13 -4.59
C GLU A 86 -16.01 5.10 -3.06
N LEU A 87 -14.97 4.75 -2.31
CA LEU A 87 -15.03 4.76 -0.84
C LEU A 87 -15.13 6.19 -0.27
N PHE A 88 -14.67 7.19 -1.03
CA PHE A 88 -14.75 8.60 -0.60
C PHE A 88 -16.16 9.17 -0.65
N PHE A 89 -17.09 8.53 -1.38
CA PHE A 89 -18.51 8.91 -1.43
C PHE A 89 -19.36 8.25 -0.34
N VAL A 90 -18.79 7.26 0.38
CA VAL A 90 -19.50 6.65 1.50
C VAL A 90 -19.36 7.57 2.72
N PRO A 91 -20.47 8.11 3.27
CA PRO A 91 -20.44 8.98 4.44
C PRO A 91 -19.66 8.35 5.59
N LEU A 92 -18.94 9.16 6.37
CA LEU A 92 -18.06 8.76 7.45
C LEU A 92 -16.84 7.95 7.02
N ILE A 93 -16.97 6.95 6.15
CA ILE A 93 -15.84 6.11 5.68
C ILE A 93 -14.89 6.96 4.85
N GLY A 94 -15.39 7.70 3.84
CA GLY A 94 -14.57 8.56 3.01
C GLY A 94 -13.85 9.63 3.83
N ARG A 95 -14.57 10.24 4.79
CA ARG A 95 -13.97 11.22 5.72
C ARG A 95 -12.89 10.59 6.60
N ALA A 96 -13.13 9.41 7.14
CA ALA A 96 -12.15 8.70 7.95
C ALA A 96 -10.90 8.31 7.15
N ILE A 97 -11.07 7.82 5.91
CA ILE A 97 -9.96 7.52 5.01
C ILE A 97 -9.14 8.77 4.73
N ALA A 98 -9.80 9.89 4.38
CA ALA A 98 -9.14 11.16 4.12
C ALA A 98 -8.36 11.67 5.34
N MET A 99 -8.98 11.69 6.52
CA MET A 99 -8.34 12.09 7.77
C MET A 99 -7.17 11.17 8.15
N GLY A 100 -7.27 9.88 7.83
CA GLY A 100 -6.20 8.90 8.01
C GLY A 100 -5.07 8.98 6.99
N GLY A 101 -5.15 9.92 6.04
CA GLY A 101 -4.09 10.11 5.03
C GLY A 101 -4.31 9.35 3.72
N GLY A 102 -5.48 8.76 3.54
CA GLY A 102 -5.85 8.15 2.26
C GLY A 102 -6.19 9.19 1.20
N PHE A 103 -5.87 8.89 -0.07
CA PHE A 103 -6.29 9.67 -1.22
C PHE A 103 -6.87 8.76 -2.31
N PRO A 104 -7.79 9.28 -3.14
CA PRO A 104 -8.55 8.46 -4.06
C PRO A 104 -7.72 7.98 -5.25
N VAL A 105 -8.02 6.77 -5.74
CA VAL A 105 -7.51 6.23 -7.00
C VAL A 105 -8.62 5.48 -7.73
N ARG A 106 -8.81 5.79 -9.01
CA ARG A 106 -9.71 5.07 -9.92
C ARG A 106 -9.01 3.82 -10.43
N ARG A 107 -9.55 2.67 -10.09
CA ARG A 107 -8.96 1.38 -10.51
C ARG A 107 -9.40 1.00 -11.90
N GLY A 108 -8.51 0.32 -12.65
CA GLY A 108 -8.82 -0.17 -14.01
C GLY A 108 -8.60 0.85 -15.12
N VAL A 109 -8.18 2.07 -14.77
CA VAL A 109 -7.81 3.14 -15.71
C VAL A 109 -6.45 3.72 -15.32
N GLN A 110 -5.81 4.42 -16.27
CA GLN A 110 -4.64 5.23 -15.94
C GLN A 110 -5.11 6.52 -15.26
N ASP A 111 -5.10 6.51 -13.92
CA ASP A 111 -5.49 7.68 -13.11
C ASP A 111 -4.28 8.59 -12.90
N MET A 112 -4.08 9.52 -13.84
CA MET A 112 -2.95 10.46 -13.80
C MET A 112 -3.02 11.38 -12.58
N GLU A 113 -4.22 11.76 -12.13
CA GLU A 113 -4.41 12.62 -10.96
C GLU A 113 -3.92 11.92 -9.68
N ALA A 114 -4.27 10.64 -9.51
CA ALA A 114 -3.76 9.84 -8.41
C ALA A 114 -2.24 9.61 -8.52
N TYR A 115 -1.73 9.45 -9.74
CA TYR A 115 -0.31 9.30 -9.99
C TYR A 115 0.47 10.56 -9.64
N ASP A 116 0.04 11.74 -10.11
CA ASP A 116 0.67 13.04 -9.82
C ASP A 116 0.64 13.35 -8.32
N THR A 117 -0.47 13.01 -7.64
CA THR A 117 -0.58 13.12 -6.18
C THR A 117 0.45 12.24 -5.49
N ALA A 118 0.62 11.00 -5.94
CA ALA A 118 1.59 10.08 -5.37
C ALA A 118 3.03 10.58 -5.58
N MET A 119 3.33 11.08 -6.78
CA MET A 119 4.64 11.66 -7.11
C MET A 119 4.97 12.86 -6.22
N LEU A 120 4.03 13.80 -6.07
CA LEU A 120 4.19 14.95 -5.18
C LEU A 120 4.52 14.50 -3.76
N LEU A 121 3.73 13.57 -3.20
CA LEU A 121 3.94 13.06 -1.85
C LEU A 121 5.28 12.36 -1.69
N LEU A 122 5.73 11.57 -2.68
CA LEU A 122 7.03 10.90 -2.63
C LEU A 122 8.19 11.91 -2.70
N HIS A 123 8.09 12.94 -3.52
CA HIS A 123 9.09 14.03 -3.58
C HIS A 123 9.15 14.85 -2.28
N GLU A 124 8.02 15.01 -1.59
CA GLU A 124 7.97 15.59 -0.24
C GLU A 124 8.54 14.65 0.85
N GLY A 125 9.03 13.48 0.45
CA GLY A 125 9.59 12.49 1.36
C GLY A 125 8.53 11.67 2.10
N ALA A 126 7.29 11.62 1.63
CA ALA A 126 6.27 10.80 2.26
C ALA A 126 6.49 9.29 2.02
N MET A 127 5.89 8.49 2.88
CA MET A 127 5.81 7.04 2.73
C MET A 127 4.44 6.69 2.17
N LEU A 128 4.38 6.02 1.03
CA LEU A 128 3.15 5.57 0.38
C LEU A 128 2.92 4.08 0.58
N LEU A 129 1.71 3.71 0.97
CA LEU A 129 1.24 2.33 0.96
C LEU A 129 0.53 2.07 -0.38
N VAL A 130 1.13 1.23 -1.20
CA VAL A 130 0.61 0.87 -2.52
C VAL A 130 0.56 -0.65 -2.64
N PHE A 131 -0.62 -1.20 -2.90
CA PHE A 131 -0.77 -2.64 -3.13
C PHE A 131 -0.52 -2.96 -4.61
N PRO A 132 0.60 -3.63 -4.99
CA PRO A 132 0.92 -3.89 -6.40
C PRO A 132 -0.12 -4.74 -7.12
N GLU A 133 -0.87 -5.57 -6.39
CA GLU A 133 -1.93 -6.41 -6.96
C GLU A 133 -3.18 -5.60 -7.36
N GLY A 134 -3.30 -4.33 -6.95
CA GLY A 134 -4.42 -3.44 -7.26
C GLY A 134 -5.77 -3.86 -6.67
N THR A 135 -5.91 -5.12 -6.28
CA THR A 135 -7.12 -5.71 -5.69
C THR A 135 -6.72 -6.79 -4.68
N ARG A 136 -7.69 -7.23 -3.85
CA ARG A 136 -7.42 -8.30 -2.88
C ARG A 136 -7.26 -9.65 -3.58
N ASN A 137 -6.08 -10.23 -3.44
CA ASN A 137 -5.68 -11.50 -4.04
C ASN A 137 -5.99 -12.69 -3.12
N ARG A 138 -7.28 -12.93 -2.85
CA ARG A 138 -7.72 -14.01 -1.95
C ARG A 138 -7.36 -15.41 -2.44
N HIS A 139 -7.20 -15.60 -3.74
CA HIS A 139 -6.98 -16.90 -4.38
C HIS A 139 -5.61 -17.03 -5.03
N GLY A 140 -4.71 -16.06 -4.82
CA GLY A 140 -3.36 -16.08 -5.42
C GLY A 140 -3.34 -15.89 -6.95
N LYS A 141 -4.45 -15.42 -7.56
CA LYS A 141 -4.58 -15.30 -9.02
C LYS A 141 -4.30 -13.90 -9.58
N ALA A 142 -4.31 -12.87 -8.71
CA ALA A 142 -4.06 -11.50 -9.14
C ALA A 142 -2.57 -11.34 -9.48
N ARG A 143 -2.29 -10.84 -10.68
CA ARG A 143 -0.92 -10.51 -11.10
C ARG A 143 -0.56 -9.11 -10.63
N PRO A 144 0.68 -8.88 -10.14
CA PRO A 144 1.13 -7.56 -9.77
C PRO A 144 1.09 -6.60 -10.96
N GLN A 145 0.66 -5.38 -10.71
CA GLN A 145 0.68 -4.25 -11.64
C GLN A 145 2.03 -3.53 -11.54
N LEU A 146 2.43 -2.86 -12.61
CA LEU A 146 3.70 -2.12 -12.64
C LEU A 146 3.66 -0.80 -11.87
N GLY A 147 2.48 -0.34 -11.42
CA GLY A 147 2.27 0.99 -10.87
C GLY A 147 3.13 1.31 -9.65
N ALA A 148 3.28 0.39 -8.71
CA ALA A 148 4.12 0.58 -7.52
C ALA A 148 5.60 0.69 -7.87
N ALA A 149 6.08 -0.18 -8.77
CA ALA A 149 7.45 -0.15 -9.25
C ALA A 149 7.73 1.14 -10.05
N ARG A 150 6.81 1.55 -10.91
CA ARG A 150 6.93 2.78 -11.69
C ARG A 150 6.99 4.03 -10.81
N LEU A 151 6.09 4.13 -9.81
CA LEU A 151 6.13 5.23 -8.85
C LEU A 151 7.48 5.30 -8.12
N ALA A 152 8.01 4.15 -7.69
CA ALA A 152 9.31 4.11 -7.01
C ALA A 152 10.44 4.59 -7.92
N LEU A 153 10.47 4.15 -9.18
CA LEU A 153 11.49 4.53 -10.17
C LEU A 153 11.39 6.01 -10.54
N ASP A 154 10.19 6.48 -10.92
CA ASP A 154 9.98 7.86 -11.36
C ASP A 154 10.25 8.89 -10.24
N ALA A 155 9.97 8.53 -8.98
CA ALA A 155 10.22 9.40 -7.83
C ALA A 155 11.61 9.23 -7.20
N GLY A 156 12.42 8.28 -7.65
CA GLY A 156 13.67 7.91 -6.97
C GLY A 156 13.44 7.43 -5.53
N ALA A 157 12.29 6.82 -5.27
CA ALA A 157 11.87 6.39 -3.95
C ALA A 157 12.24 4.92 -3.69
N ALA A 158 12.56 4.58 -2.44
CA ALA A 158 12.83 3.21 -2.06
C ALA A 158 11.56 2.33 -2.16
N LEU A 159 11.63 1.17 -2.82
CA LEU A 159 10.57 0.18 -2.83
C LEU A 159 10.82 -0.87 -1.75
N VAL A 160 10.00 -0.87 -0.69
CA VAL A 160 10.09 -1.81 0.43
C VAL A 160 9.01 -2.88 0.28
N PRO A 161 9.37 -4.15 0.05
CA PRO A 161 8.41 -5.23 -0.02
C PRO A 161 7.89 -5.56 1.40
N VAL A 162 6.59 -5.83 1.53
CA VAL A 162 5.99 -6.18 2.83
C VAL A 162 5.22 -7.49 2.70
N ALA A 163 5.66 -8.50 3.45
CA ALA A 163 4.95 -9.77 3.56
C ALA A 163 3.98 -9.73 4.74
N ILE A 164 2.76 -10.23 4.54
CA ILE A 164 1.72 -10.29 5.57
C ILE A 164 1.14 -11.69 5.60
N ALA A 165 1.01 -12.26 6.80
CA ALA A 165 0.35 -13.55 6.99
C ALA A 165 -0.69 -13.51 8.10
N GLY A 166 -1.71 -14.35 8.00
CA GLY A 166 -2.74 -14.54 9.01
C GLY A 166 -4.00 -13.69 8.79
N THR A 167 -3.93 -12.55 8.11
CA THR A 167 -5.08 -11.65 7.89
C THR A 167 -6.17 -12.29 7.01
N ASP A 168 -5.79 -13.18 6.10
CA ASP A 168 -6.67 -13.92 5.19
C ASP A 168 -7.39 -15.11 5.85
N ARG A 169 -6.91 -15.55 7.01
CA ARG A 169 -7.41 -16.74 7.73
C ARG A 169 -8.39 -16.40 8.85
N ILE A 170 -8.71 -15.13 9.03
CA ILE A 170 -9.63 -14.66 10.06
C ILE A 170 -11.05 -15.07 9.71
N ARG A 171 -11.76 -15.69 10.68
CA ARG A 171 -13.17 -16.06 10.57
C ARG A 171 -13.92 -15.58 11.80
N LEU A 172 -15.15 -15.13 11.60
CA LEU A 172 -16.05 -14.74 12.70
C LEU A 172 -16.91 -15.93 13.16
N LEU A 173 -17.24 -16.86 12.25
CA LEU A 173 -18.08 -18.03 12.52
C LEU A 173 -17.54 -19.28 11.76
N PRO A 174 -17.10 -20.34 12.44
CA PRO A 174 -16.70 -20.33 13.86
C PRO A 174 -15.50 -19.40 14.10
N PRO A 175 -15.37 -18.78 15.30
CA PRO A 175 -14.34 -17.79 15.54
C PRO A 175 -12.93 -18.35 15.34
N ARG A 176 -12.13 -17.69 14.52
CA ARG A 176 -10.72 -18.02 14.32
C ARG A 176 -9.90 -16.74 14.23
N PHE A 177 -9.04 -16.54 15.21
CA PHE A 177 -8.14 -15.39 15.32
C PHE A 177 -6.69 -15.85 15.20
N PRO A 178 -6.19 -16.06 13.98
CA PRO A 178 -4.82 -16.51 13.78
C PRO A 178 -3.85 -15.39 14.19
N LYS A 179 -2.62 -15.79 14.46
CA LYS A 179 -1.53 -14.83 14.63
C LYS A 179 -1.31 -14.08 13.32
N VAL A 180 -1.25 -12.76 13.40
CA VAL A 180 -0.89 -11.89 12.28
C VAL A 180 0.58 -11.57 12.37
N THR A 181 1.30 -11.68 11.25
CA THR A 181 2.70 -11.29 11.17
C THR A 181 2.91 -10.39 9.97
N VAL A 182 3.69 -9.31 10.17
CA VAL A 182 4.10 -8.36 9.14
C VAL A 182 5.63 -8.36 9.09
N ILE A 183 6.19 -8.57 7.91
CA ILE A 183 7.65 -8.50 7.68
C ILE A 183 7.92 -7.41 6.65
N PHE A 184 8.74 -6.43 7.02
CA PHE A 184 9.30 -5.46 6.11
C PHE A 184 10.63 -6.00 5.58
N GLY A 185 10.68 -6.29 4.27
CA GLY A 185 11.91 -6.70 3.59
C GLY A 185 12.86 -5.52 3.40
N GLU A 186 14.08 -5.83 2.99
CA GLU A 186 15.05 -4.80 2.59
C GLU A 186 14.55 -4.03 1.37
N PRO A 187 14.87 -2.73 1.24
CA PRO A 187 14.59 -1.96 0.04
C PRO A 187 15.20 -2.66 -1.18
N ILE A 188 14.40 -2.78 -2.24
CA ILE A 188 14.87 -3.47 -3.45
C ILE A 188 15.81 -2.54 -4.21
N ALA A 189 17.03 -3.02 -4.50
CA ALA A 189 18.02 -2.28 -5.26
C ALA A 189 17.53 -1.98 -6.69
N VAL A 190 17.81 -0.78 -7.17
CA VAL A 190 17.41 -0.26 -8.47
C VAL A 190 18.58 0.19 -9.34
N ASP A 191 19.80 0.23 -8.80
CA ASP A 191 21.00 0.80 -9.42
C ASP A 191 21.42 0.09 -10.72
N ASP A 192 21.08 -1.19 -10.86
CA ASP A 192 21.36 -2.03 -12.02
C ASP A 192 20.19 -2.11 -13.03
N LEU A 193 19.13 -1.35 -12.81
CA LEU A 193 18.00 -1.32 -13.71
C LEU A 193 18.26 -0.39 -14.91
N PRO A 194 17.74 -0.74 -16.12
CA PRO A 194 17.92 0.08 -17.30
C PRO A 194 17.27 1.46 -17.11
N ALA A 195 18.08 2.50 -17.08
CA ALA A 195 17.59 3.88 -16.90
C ALA A 195 16.88 4.42 -18.16
N ASP A 196 17.18 3.87 -19.32
CA ASP A 196 16.65 4.24 -20.64
C ASP A 196 15.33 3.53 -20.99
N ASP A 197 14.99 2.43 -20.29
CA ASP A 197 13.76 1.66 -20.49
C ASP A 197 12.97 1.49 -19.20
N LEU A 198 12.21 2.52 -18.85
CA LEU A 198 11.37 2.56 -17.65
C LEU A 198 10.38 1.37 -17.58
N ARG A 199 9.86 0.92 -18.73
CA ARG A 199 8.94 -0.22 -18.77
C ARG A 199 9.65 -1.51 -18.36
N ARG A 200 10.83 -1.75 -18.91
CA ARG A 200 11.66 -2.92 -18.59
C ARG A 200 12.13 -2.87 -17.13
N ALA A 201 12.56 -1.70 -16.65
CA ALA A 201 12.93 -1.47 -15.26
C ALA A 201 11.75 -1.80 -14.32
N SER A 202 10.55 -1.29 -14.62
CA SER A 202 9.34 -1.55 -13.82
C SER A 202 8.96 -3.03 -13.78
N HIS A 203 9.09 -3.73 -14.91
CA HIS A 203 8.87 -5.19 -14.96
C HIS A 203 9.89 -5.95 -14.09
N THR A 204 11.16 -5.58 -14.17
CA THR A 204 12.23 -6.23 -13.40
C THR A 204 12.03 -5.96 -11.90
N LEU A 205 11.73 -4.72 -11.52
CA LEU A 205 11.49 -4.35 -10.14
C LEU A 205 10.25 -5.06 -9.57
N THR A 206 9.18 -5.20 -10.36
CA THR A 206 7.99 -5.97 -9.97
C THR A 206 8.29 -7.46 -9.77
N LYS A 207 9.15 -8.06 -10.59
CA LYS A 207 9.60 -9.45 -10.39
C LYS A 207 10.41 -9.61 -9.11
N ARG A 208 11.34 -8.67 -8.83
CA ARG A 208 12.11 -8.65 -7.58
C ARG A 208 11.20 -8.51 -6.37
N TRP A 209 10.21 -7.63 -6.45
CA TRP A 209 9.19 -7.49 -5.41
C TRP A 209 8.46 -8.81 -5.16
N THR A 210 8.00 -9.49 -6.21
CA THR A 210 7.30 -10.78 -6.09
C THR A 210 8.17 -11.80 -5.36
N ALA A 211 9.43 -11.97 -5.78
CA ALA A 211 10.36 -12.89 -5.14
C ALA A 211 10.61 -12.54 -3.65
N ALA A 212 10.77 -11.25 -3.35
CA ALA A 212 11.01 -10.78 -1.97
C ALA A 212 9.82 -11.07 -1.04
N VAL A 213 8.58 -10.80 -1.50
CA VAL A 213 7.37 -11.09 -0.68
C VAL A 213 7.12 -12.58 -0.54
N GLU A 214 7.37 -13.39 -1.57
CA GLU A 214 7.25 -14.86 -1.50
C GLU A 214 8.26 -15.45 -0.52
N ALA A 215 9.51 -14.99 -0.54
CA ALA A 215 10.53 -15.37 0.43
C ALA A 215 10.12 -14.95 1.86
N GLY A 216 9.60 -13.74 2.03
CA GLY A 216 9.06 -13.27 3.30
C GLY A 216 7.94 -14.17 3.84
N VAL A 217 7.00 -14.58 2.98
CA VAL A 217 5.91 -15.49 3.36
C VAL A 217 6.44 -16.88 3.69
N ALA A 218 7.42 -17.41 2.95
CA ALA A 218 8.03 -18.70 3.22
C ALA A 218 8.69 -18.75 4.61
N ASN A 219 9.31 -17.65 5.04
CA ASN A 219 9.90 -17.53 6.38
C ASN A 219 8.84 -17.48 7.51
N LEU A 220 7.58 -17.14 7.19
CA LEU A 220 6.48 -17.13 8.16
C LEU A 220 5.83 -18.49 8.39
N VAL A 221 6.11 -19.46 7.53
CA VAL A 221 5.51 -20.82 7.59
C VAL A 221 6.45 -21.80 8.32
N ARG A 222 7.70 -21.42 8.53
CA ARG A 222 8.67 -22.13 9.37
C ARG A 222 8.55 -21.74 10.82
#